data_17b9eb08a3ebae601df65d508ae68604
#
_entry.id   17b9eb08a3ebae601df65d508ae68604
#
_cell.length_a   1.000
_cell.length_b   1.000
_cell.length_c   1.000
_cell.angle_alpha   90.00
_cell.angle_beta   90.00
_cell.angle_gamma   90.00
#
_symmetry.space_group_name_H-M   'P 1'
#
loop_
_entity.id
_entity.type
_entity.pdbx_description
1 polymer ?
#
loop_
_entity_poly.entity_id
_entity_poly.type
_entity_poly.pdbx_seq_one_letter_code
_entity_poly.pdbx_strand_id
1 'polypeptide(L)'
;MDQHVLSARAAVLVEGVSDQRALEALARRRGLDLGSEGVQIVPIGGAQAIRSSLERFGPHGLDLRLAGLCDVGEEEHFRRALEWAGLGSGLTRAEMEDLGFFVCVADLEDELIRVLGPPRVEEILESEGDLGSFRTLQKQPEWRGRETHDQLRRFMGSGGSRKIRYASLLVDALDLARVPRPLDGVLAHV
;
A
#
# COMPACT_ATOMS: atom_id res chain seq x y z
N MET A 1 -1.04 21.98 15.22
CA MET A 1 -0.15 20.80 15.23
C MET A 1 -0.90 19.76 16.03
N ASP A 2 -1.40 18.71 15.35
CA ASP A 2 -2.27 17.72 15.98
C ASP A 2 -1.57 17.03 17.15
N GLN A 3 -2.26 16.90 18.29
CA GLN A 3 -1.75 16.23 19.50
C GLN A 3 -1.31 14.77 19.24
N HIS A 4 -1.85 14.12 18.20
CA HIS A 4 -1.46 12.76 17.80
C HIS A 4 -0.05 12.65 17.21
N VAL A 5 0.53 13.73 16.71
CA VAL A 5 1.91 13.72 16.15
C VAL A 5 2.96 13.74 17.28
N LEU A 6 2.63 14.25 18.45
CA LEU A 6 3.57 14.38 19.57
C LEU A 6 3.84 13.07 20.32
N SER A 7 3.05 12.01 20.08
CA SER A 7 3.23 10.69 20.71
C SER A 7 3.64 9.60 19.70
N ALA A 8 3.82 9.95 18.42
CA ALA A 8 4.20 8.98 17.40
C ALA A 8 5.63 8.45 17.63
N ARG A 9 5.80 7.14 17.50
CA ARG A 9 7.10 6.45 17.54
C ARG A 9 7.56 6.02 16.15
N ALA A 10 6.61 5.78 15.26
CA ALA A 10 6.86 5.34 13.91
C ALA A 10 5.93 6.02 12.91
N ALA A 11 6.42 6.21 11.68
CA ALA A 11 5.65 6.69 10.55
C ALA A 11 5.81 5.73 9.36
N VAL A 12 4.68 5.24 8.86
CA VAL A 12 4.60 4.42 7.65
C VAL A 12 4.20 5.32 6.50
N LEU A 13 5.13 5.59 5.59
CA LEU A 13 4.92 6.47 4.44
C LEU A 13 4.36 5.66 3.27
N VAL A 14 3.17 5.99 2.81
CA VAL A 14 2.49 5.31 1.71
C VAL A 14 2.05 6.31 0.65
N GLU A 15 1.93 5.89 -0.61
CA GLU A 15 1.63 6.81 -1.71
C GLU A 15 0.26 7.47 -1.55
N GLY A 16 -0.75 6.70 -1.16
CA GLY A 16 -2.12 7.16 -1.13
C GLY A 16 -2.99 6.60 -0.01
N VAL A 17 -4.23 7.07 0.00
CA VAL A 17 -5.24 6.66 0.99
C VAL A 17 -5.63 5.18 0.84
N SER A 18 -5.55 4.61 -0.38
CA SER A 18 -5.79 3.17 -0.59
C SER A 18 -4.82 2.30 0.18
N ASP A 19 -3.52 2.64 0.10
CA ASP A 19 -2.46 1.91 0.80
C ASP A 19 -2.62 2.04 2.32
N GLN A 20 -2.94 3.25 2.79
CA GLN A 20 -3.26 3.47 4.19
C GLN A 20 -4.41 2.57 4.66
N ARG A 21 -5.51 2.53 3.90
CA ARG A 21 -6.68 1.70 4.24
C ARG A 21 -6.38 0.20 4.23
N ALA A 22 -5.54 -0.25 3.30
CA ALA A 22 -5.10 -1.64 3.26
C ALA A 22 -4.29 -2.02 4.51
N LEU A 23 -3.31 -1.20 4.88
CA LEU A 23 -2.48 -1.45 6.06
C LEU A 23 -3.28 -1.32 7.37
N GLU A 24 -4.17 -0.35 7.49
CA GLU A 24 -5.09 -0.22 8.64
C GLU A 24 -6.00 -1.45 8.77
N ALA A 25 -6.53 -1.96 7.65
CA ALA A 25 -7.35 -3.18 7.64
C ALA A 25 -6.53 -4.40 8.06
N LEU A 26 -5.30 -4.54 7.56
CA LEU A 26 -4.41 -5.64 7.93
C LEU A 26 -4.02 -5.59 9.41
N ALA A 27 -3.65 -4.43 9.92
CA ALA A 27 -3.33 -4.22 11.34
C ALA A 27 -4.51 -4.62 12.23
N ARG A 28 -5.71 -4.11 11.94
CA ARG A 28 -6.95 -4.47 12.65
C ARG A 28 -7.20 -5.99 12.65
N ARG A 29 -7.03 -6.66 11.52
CA ARG A 29 -7.20 -8.12 11.42
C ARG A 29 -6.17 -8.91 12.23
N ARG A 30 -4.99 -8.34 12.45
CA ARG A 30 -3.93 -8.91 13.30
C ARG A 30 -4.08 -8.55 14.78
N GLY A 31 -5.08 -7.75 15.12
CA GLY A 31 -5.28 -7.26 16.49
C GLY A 31 -4.26 -6.21 16.93
N LEU A 32 -3.58 -5.56 15.98
CA LEU A 32 -2.64 -4.47 16.25
C LEU A 32 -3.41 -3.16 16.40
N ASP A 33 -3.19 -2.45 17.48
CA ASP A 33 -3.68 -1.08 17.69
C ASP A 33 -2.57 -0.08 17.39
N LEU A 34 -2.48 0.31 16.12
CA LEU A 34 -1.45 1.24 15.63
C LEU A 34 -1.42 2.55 16.43
N GLY A 35 -2.59 3.04 16.86
CA GLY A 35 -2.69 4.27 17.64
C GLY A 35 -2.04 4.14 19.01
N SER A 36 -2.33 3.06 19.74
CA SER A 36 -1.74 2.79 21.06
C SER A 36 -0.25 2.47 20.98
N GLU A 37 0.21 1.90 19.87
CA GLU A 37 1.62 1.63 19.60
C GLU A 37 2.39 2.85 19.09
N GLY A 38 1.70 3.98 18.87
CA GLY A 38 2.30 5.22 18.38
C GLY A 38 2.73 5.13 16.90
N VAL A 39 2.09 4.26 16.12
CA VAL A 39 2.34 4.10 14.69
C VAL A 39 1.35 4.93 13.87
N GLN A 40 1.84 5.76 12.98
CA GLN A 40 1.03 6.54 12.06
C GLN A 40 1.24 6.08 10.62
N ILE A 41 0.17 5.74 9.92
CA ILE A 41 0.22 5.52 8.47
C ILE A 41 -0.11 6.84 7.77
N VAL A 42 0.86 7.35 7.00
CA VAL A 42 0.83 8.70 6.41
C VAL A 42 0.72 8.59 4.89
N PRO A 43 -0.45 8.87 4.28
CA PRO A 43 -0.55 9.01 2.85
C PRO A 43 0.13 10.29 2.41
N ILE A 44 1.21 10.17 1.63
CA ILE A 44 2.06 11.31 1.24
C ILE A 44 1.52 12.10 0.03
N GLY A 45 0.48 11.59 -0.64
CA GLY A 45 -0.13 12.28 -1.79
C GLY A 45 0.64 12.11 -3.10
N GLY A 46 1.33 10.99 -3.25
CA GLY A 46 2.14 10.61 -4.40
C GLY A 46 3.64 10.61 -4.11
N ALA A 47 4.38 9.78 -4.84
CA ALA A 47 5.81 9.52 -4.58
C ALA A 47 6.70 10.77 -4.61
N GLN A 48 6.31 11.84 -5.32
CA GLN A 48 7.06 13.10 -5.35
C GLN A 48 7.17 13.77 -3.97
N ALA A 49 6.25 13.47 -3.04
CA ALA A 49 6.23 14.04 -1.70
C ALA A 49 7.06 13.22 -0.69
N ILE A 50 7.68 12.11 -1.09
CA ILE A 50 8.47 11.26 -0.19
C ILE A 50 9.61 12.04 0.46
N ARG A 51 10.31 12.89 -0.28
CA ARG A 51 11.43 13.68 0.24
C ARG A 51 10.99 14.60 1.38
N SER A 52 9.93 15.38 1.20
CA SER A 52 9.41 16.27 2.25
C SER A 52 8.86 15.50 3.47
N SER A 53 8.36 14.28 3.24
CA SER A 53 7.92 13.41 4.32
C SER A 53 9.11 12.89 5.13
N LEU A 54 10.21 12.51 4.48
CA LEU A 54 11.46 12.11 5.16
C LEU A 54 12.12 13.30 5.90
N GLU A 55 12.07 14.53 5.35
CA GLU A 55 12.49 15.74 6.07
C GLU A 55 11.72 15.93 7.37
N ARG A 56 10.42 15.66 7.34
CA ARG A 56 9.54 15.86 8.50
C ARG A 56 9.67 14.75 9.54
N PHE A 57 9.63 13.49 9.11
CA PHE A 57 9.51 12.34 10.01
C PHE A 57 10.84 11.63 10.27
N GLY A 58 11.82 11.80 9.39
CA GLY A 58 13.11 11.13 9.44
C GLY A 58 14.13 11.75 10.36
N PRO A 59 15.43 11.36 10.21
CA PRO A 59 16.51 11.70 11.14
C PRO A 59 16.75 13.22 11.33
N HIS A 60 16.41 14.01 10.33
CA HIS A 60 16.59 15.47 10.38
C HIS A 60 15.34 16.20 10.87
N GLY A 61 14.24 15.48 11.15
CA GLY A 61 12.98 16.02 11.64
C GLY A 61 12.58 15.47 12.99
N LEU A 62 11.51 14.67 13.01
CA LEU A 62 10.98 14.07 14.24
C LEU A 62 11.74 12.82 14.70
N ASP A 63 12.69 12.32 13.92
CA ASP A 63 13.50 11.13 14.18
C ASP A 63 12.66 9.90 14.57
N LEU A 64 11.56 9.68 13.83
CA LEU A 64 10.69 8.53 14.03
C LEU A 64 11.29 7.28 13.34
N ARG A 65 10.92 6.09 13.85
CA ARG A 65 11.10 4.86 13.08
C ARG A 65 10.31 4.98 11.79
N LEU A 66 10.95 4.73 10.66
CA LEU A 66 10.34 4.86 9.34
C LEU A 66 10.05 3.50 8.73
N ALA A 67 8.94 3.41 8.04
CA ALA A 67 8.65 2.35 7.09
C ALA A 67 7.93 2.95 5.89
N GLY A 68 7.78 2.19 4.81
CA GLY A 68 7.06 2.68 3.64
C GLY A 68 6.66 1.59 2.67
N LEU A 69 5.67 1.92 1.84
CA LEU A 69 5.17 1.10 0.76
C LEU A 69 5.07 1.93 -0.50
N CYS A 70 5.61 1.43 -1.60
CA CYS A 70 5.46 2.06 -2.91
C CYS A 70 5.26 1.05 -4.03
N ASP A 71 4.76 1.51 -5.14
CA ASP A 71 4.66 0.76 -6.37
C ASP A 71 6.04 0.67 -7.06
N VAL A 72 6.26 -0.38 -7.86
CA VAL A 72 7.54 -0.54 -8.58
C VAL A 72 7.88 0.65 -9.47
N GLY A 73 6.87 1.32 -10.03
CA GLY A 73 7.06 2.53 -10.84
C GLY A 73 7.65 3.70 -10.07
N GLU A 74 7.50 3.71 -8.76
CA GLU A 74 7.92 4.80 -7.87
C GLU A 74 9.16 4.44 -7.02
N GLU A 75 9.67 3.21 -7.14
CA GLU A 75 10.82 2.70 -6.39
C GLU A 75 12.03 3.65 -6.46
N GLU A 76 12.32 4.18 -7.63
CA GLU A 76 13.47 5.08 -7.83
C GLU A 76 13.32 6.41 -7.08
N HIS A 77 12.07 6.93 -6.97
CA HIS A 77 11.79 8.13 -6.19
C HIS A 77 12.03 7.89 -4.71
N PHE A 78 11.55 6.76 -4.20
CA PHE A 78 11.76 6.36 -2.81
C PHE A 78 13.24 6.15 -2.51
N ARG A 79 13.97 5.41 -3.34
CA ARG A 79 15.40 5.14 -3.19
C ARG A 79 16.20 6.43 -3.08
N ARG A 80 16.05 7.33 -4.05
CA ARG A 80 16.77 8.63 -4.05
C ARG A 80 16.43 9.49 -2.86
N ALA A 81 15.19 9.46 -2.40
CA ALA A 81 14.78 10.22 -1.23
C ALA A 81 15.40 9.66 0.06
N LEU A 82 15.48 8.32 0.20
CA LEU A 82 16.15 7.66 1.33
C LEU A 82 17.65 8.00 1.35
N GLU A 83 18.33 7.91 0.21
CA GLU A 83 19.74 8.28 0.08
C GLU A 83 19.98 9.76 0.42
N TRP A 84 19.12 10.63 -0.08
CA TRP A 84 19.17 12.05 0.24
C TRP A 84 18.95 12.34 1.72
N ALA A 85 18.09 11.58 2.41
CA ALA A 85 17.88 11.66 3.84
C ALA A 85 19.04 11.07 4.68
N GLY A 86 20.10 10.55 4.03
CA GLY A 86 21.26 9.96 4.70
C GLY A 86 21.05 8.54 5.20
N LEU A 87 20.02 7.85 4.72
CA LEU A 87 19.68 6.49 5.14
C LEU A 87 20.42 5.40 4.35
N GLY A 88 21.36 5.78 3.49
CA GLY A 88 22.19 4.88 2.70
C GLY A 88 22.75 5.54 1.46
N SER A 89 23.43 4.75 0.61
CA SER A 89 23.98 5.19 -0.67
C SER A 89 24.03 4.02 -1.64
N GLY A 90 23.49 4.19 -2.86
CA GLY A 90 23.40 3.13 -3.86
C GLY A 90 22.51 1.98 -3.42
N LEU A 91 21.41 2.28 -2.72
CA LEU A 91 20.53 1.30 -2.10
C LEU A 91 19.96 0.31 -3.12
N THR A 92 20.11 -0.96 -2.83
CA THR A 92 19.36 -2.04 -3.48
C THR A 92 17.95 -2.16 -2.88
N ARG A 93 17.07 -2.90 -3.55
CA ARG A 93 15.72 -3.17 -3.01
C ARG A 93 15.79 -3.90 -1.66
N ALA A 94 16.72 -4.85 -1.50
CA ALA A 94 16.90 -5.56 -0.24
C ALA A 94 17.33 -4.61 0.91
N GLU A 95 18.22 -3.67 0.64
CA GLU A 95 18.62 -2.66 1.62
C GLU A 95 17.50 -1.66 1.92
N MET A 96 16.64 -1.34 0.94
CA MET A 96 15.42 -0.57 1.22
C MET A 96 14.46 -1.35 2.13
N GLU A 97 14.29 -2.67 1.92
CA GLU A 97 13.49 -3.53 2.80
C GLU A 97 14.08 -3.60 4.22
N ASP A 98 15.39 -3.67 4.37
CA ASP A 98 16.08 -3.62 5.69
C ASP A 98 15.80 -2.29 6.42
N LEU A 99 15.61 -1.21 5.67
CA LEU A 99 15.19 0.10 6.19
C LEU A 99 13.67 0.19 6.42
N GLY A 100 12.89 -0.87 6.13
CA GLY A 100 11.45 -0.90 6.29
C GLY A 100 10.65 -0.42 5.06
N PHE A 101 11.32 -0.17 3.92
CA PHE A 101 10.66 0.32 2.70
C PHE A 101 10.48 -0.82 1.69
N PHE A 102 9.24 -1.20 1.48
CA PHE A 102 8.85 -2.33 0.64
C PHE A 102 8.24 -1.85 -0.69
N VAL A 103 8.50 -2.62 -1.74
CA VAL A 103 8.05 -2.29 -3.10
C VAL A 103 7.08 -3.37 -3.57
N CYS A 104 5.86 -2.98 -3.99
CA CYS A 104 4.91 -3.86 -4.65
C CYS A 104 5.46 -4.29 -6.02
N VAL A 105 5.18 -5.52 -6.45
CA VAL A 105 5.66 -6.05 -7.75
C VAL A 105 5.13 -5.22 -8.93
N ALA A 106 3.89 -4.77 -8.84
CA ALA A 106 3.31 -3.80 -9.76
C ALA A 106 2.69 -2.64 -8.98
N ASP A 107 1.59 -2.91 -8.28
CA ASP A 107 0.89 -2.01 -7.36
C ASP A 107 0.18 -2.82 -6.26
N LEU A 108 -0.45 -2.12 -5.31
CA LEU A 108 -1.19 -2.75 -4.22
C LEU A 108 -2.31 -3.67 -4.72
N GLU A 109 -3.04 -3.26 -5.76
CA GLU A 109 -4.13 -4.04 -6.33
C GLU A 109 -3.62 -5.36 -6.90
N ASP A 110 -2.50 -5.33 -7.61
CA ASP A 110 -1.83 -6.54 -8.14
C ASP A 110 -1.47 -7.51 -7.01
N GLU A 111 -0.84 -7.02 -5.94
CA GLU A 111 -0.47 -7.84 -4.79
C GLU A 111 -1.68 -8.59 -4.21
N LEU A 112 -2.79 -7.88 -4.01
CA LEU A 112 -4.00 -8.42 -3.40
C LEU A 112 -4.73 -9.39 -4.34
N ILE A 113 -4.89 -9.04 -5.62
CA ILE A 113 -5.55 -9.89 -6.63
C ILE A 113 -4.74 -11.17 -6.84
N ARG A 114 -3.41 -11.09 -6.85
CA ARG A 114 -2.53 -12.25 -7.04
C ARG A 114 -2.66 -13.27 -5.92
N VAL A 115 -2.79 -12.82 -4.68
CA VAL A 115 -2.93 -13.73 -3.52
C VAL A 115 -4.34 -14.31 -3.42
N LEU A 116 -5.37 -13.50 -3.64
CA LEU A 116 -6.78 -13.94 -3.57
C LEU A 116 -7.17 -14.82 -4.75
N GLY A 117 -6.63 -14.52 -5.92
CA GLY A 117 -7.05 -15.09 -7.20
C GLY A 117 -8.31 -14.44 -7.76
N PRO A 118 -8.44 -14.37 -9.10
CA PRO A 118 -9.58 -13.73 -9.76
C PRO A 118 -10.95 -14.22 -9.29
N PRO A 119 -11.21 -15.52 -9.08
CA PRO A 119 -12.52 -15.98 -8.64
C PRO A 119 -12.96 -15.37 -7.30
N ARG A 120 -12.04 -15.30 -6.33
CA ARG A 120 -12.35 -14.72 -5.01
C ARG A 120 -12.63 -13.23 -5.09
N VAL A 121 -11.89 -12.52 -5.95
CA VAL A 121 -12.12 -11.09 -6.17
C VAL A 121 -13.48 -10.85 -6.85
N GLU A 122 -13.88 -11.69 -7.80
CA GLU A 122 -15.19 -11.60 -8.43
C GLU A 122 -16.35 -11.85 -7.43
N GLU A 123 -16.19 -12.77 -6.48
CA GLU A 123 -17.15 -12.97 -5.39
C GLU A 123 -17.31 -11.69 -4.53
N ILE A 124 -16.20 -11.01 -4.25
CA ILE A 124 -16.22 -9.73 -3.52
C ILE A 124 -16.94 -8.66 -4.36
N LEU A 125 -16.65 -8.58 -5.67
CA LEU A 125 -17.37 -7.66 -6.57
C LEU A 125 -18.87 -7.94 -6.59
N GLU A 126 -19.28 -9.21 -6.55
CA GLU A 126 -20.69 -9.60 -6.52
C GLU A 126 -21.35 -9.15 -5.22
N SER A 127 -20.72 -9.40 -4.08
CA SER A 127 -21.26 -9.00 -2.77
C SER A 127 -21.40 -7.48 -2.64
N GLU A 128 -20.53 -6.71 -3.32
CA GLU A 128 -20.55 -5.25 -3.35
C GLU A 128 -21.45 -4.67 -4.46
N GLY A 129 -22.06 -5.51 -5.30
CA GLY A 129 -22.94 -5.10 -6.40
C GLY A 129 -22.21 -4.55 -7.63
N ASP A 130 -20.89 -4.70 -7.70
CA ASP A 130 -20.04 -4.16 -8.76
C ASP A 130 -19.73 -5.17 -9.89
N LEU A 131 -20.09 -6.45 -9.74
CA LEU A 131 -19.78 -7.49 -10.74
C LEU A 131 -20.35 -7.15 -12.12
N GLY A 132 -21.55 -6.58 -12.19
CA GLY A 132 -22.17 -6.13 -13.46
C GLY A 132 -21.35 -5.06 -14.16
N SER A 133 -20.81 -4.10 -13.41
CA SER A 133 -19.93 -3.05 -13.91
C SER A 133 -18.61 -3.64 -14.40
N PHE A 134 -18.06 -4.60 -13.70
CA PHE A 134 -16.85 -5.33 -14.14
C PHE A 134 -17.11 -6.12 -15.42
N ARG A 135 -18.23 -6.84 -15.55
CA ARG A 135 -18.61 -7.53 -16.79
C ARG A 135 -18.77 -6.57 -17.97
N THR A 136 -19.17 -5.33 -17.72
CA THR A 136 -19.24 -4.28 -18.75
C THR A 136 -17.84 -3.87 -19.21
N LEU A 137 -16.87 -3.70 -18.29
CA LEU A 137 -15.47 -3.44 -18.64
C LEU A 137 -14.90 -4.57 -19.49
N GLN A 138 -15.15 -5.83 -19.13
CA GLN A 138 -14.64 -7.01 -19.86
C GLN A 138 -15.12 -7.05 -21.34
N LYS A 139 -16.28 -6.46 -21.65
CA LYS A 139 -16.82 -6.38 -23.02
C LYS A 139 -16.22 -5.28 -23.86
N GLN A 140 -15.53 -4.31 -23.26
CA GLN A 140 -14.89 -3.21 -23.99
C GLN A 140 -13.80 -3.75 -24.93
N PRO A 141 -13.66 -3.20 -26.14
CA PRO A 141 -12.69 -3.68 -27.13
C PRO A 141 -11.24 -3.78 -26.59
N GLU A 142 -10.85 -2.82 -25.77
CA GLU A 142 -9.51 -2.73 -25.18
C GLU A 142 -9.22 -3.83 -24.15
N TRP A 143 -10.28 -4.37 -23.49
CA TRP A 143 -10.17 -5.33 -22.39
C TRP A 143 -10.64 -6.73 -22.75
N ARG A 144 -11.35 -6.87 -23.86
CA ARG A 144 -11.84 -8.16 -24.32
C ARG A 144 -10.68 -9.09 -24.65
N GLY A 145 -10.69 -10.29 -24.01
CA GLY A 145 -9.67 -11.32 -24.22
C GLY A 145 -8.37 -11.09 -23.48
N ARG A 146 -8.27 -10.05 -22.65
CA ARG A 146 -7.15 -9.93 -21.70
C ARG A 146 -7.35 -10.86 -20.51
N GLU A 147 -6.27 -11.18 -19.81
CA GLU A 147 -6.33 -11.96 -18.57
C GLU A 147 -7.24 -11.30 -17.53
N THR A 148 -8.03 -12.12 -16.83
CA THR A 148 -8.97 -11.61 -15.82
C THR A 148 -8.27 -10.83 -14.71
N HIS A 149 -7.05 -11.20 -14.36
CA HIS A 149 -6.22 -10.48 -13.41
C HIS A 149 -6.01 -9.01 -13.84
N ASP A 150 -5.59 -8.78 -15.08
CA ASP A 150 -5.34 -7.44 -15.61
C ASP A 150 -6.64 -6.61 -15.70
N GLN A 151 -7.74 -7.27 -16.06
CA GLN A 151 -9.06 -6.65 -16.12
C GLN A 151 -9.51 -6.20 -14.71
N LEU A 152 -9.32 -7.03 -13.69
CA LEU A 152 -9.62 -6.71 -12.29
C LEU A 152 -8.75 -5.56 -11.78
N ARG A 153 -7.44 -5.63 -12.00
CA ARG A 153 -6.51 -4.55 -11.65
C ARG A 153 -6.94 -3.22 -12.27
N ARG A 154 -7.26 -3.21 -13.56
CA ARG A 154 -7.79 -2.03 -14.25
C ARG A 154 -9.10 -1.54 -13.64
N PHE A 155 -10.01 -2.46 -13.33
CA PHE A 155 -11.31 -2.13 -12.73
C PHE A 155 -11.14 -1.48 -11.36
N MET A 156 -10.30 -2.05 -10.49
CA MET A 156 -10.01 -1.51 -9.15
C MET A 156 -9.34 -0.14 -9.23
N GLY A 157 -8.35 0.04 -10.10
CA GLY A 157 -7.64 1.32 -10.29
C GLY A 157 -8.45 2.40 -11.01
N SER A 158 -9.64 2.09 -11.53
CA SER A 158 -10.50 3.06 -12.20
C SER A 158 -11.38 3.82 -11.21
N GLY A 159 -10.90 4.95 -10.72
CA GLY A 159 -11.62 5.85 -9.82
C GLY A 159 -11.17 5.74 -8.36
N GLY A 160 -10.79 6.88 -7.79
CA GLY A 160 -10.18 6.95 -6.45
C GLY A 160 -11.04 6.36 -5.34
N SER A 161 -12.35 6.56 -5.36
CA SER A 161 -13.27 6.00 -4.34
C SER A 161 -13.34 4.47 -4.39
N ARG A 162 -13.30 3.88 -5.60
CA ARG A 162 -13.28 2.43 -5.77
C ARG A 162 -11.98 1.85 -5.25
N LYS A 163 -10.84 2.42 -5.66
CA LYS A 163 -9.51 2.01 -5.20
C LYS A 163 -9.45 1.96 -3.66
N ILE A 164 -9.89 3.02 -2.99
CA ILE A 164 -9.91 3.10 -1.53
C ILE A 164 -10.83 2.04 -0.90
N ARG A 165 -12.05 1.86 -1.43
CA ARG A 165 -13.02 0.90 -0.91
C ARG A 165 -12.51 -0.53 -1.01
N TYR A 166 -12.03 -0.93 -2.18
CA TYR A 166 -11.57 -2.30 -2.42
C TYR A 166 -10.25 -2.62 -1.74
N ALA A 167 -9.39 -1.66 -1.46
CA ALA A 167 -8.17 -1.88 -0.69
C ALA A 167 -8.46 -2.57 0.65
N SER A 168 -9.43 -2.07 1.42
CA SER A 168 -9.83 -2.70 2.69
C SER A 168 -10.55 -4.04 2.49
N LEU A 169 -11.50 -4.11 1.55
CA LEU A 169 -12.31 -5.32 1.31
C LEU A 169 -11.45 -6.51 0.87
N LEU A 170 -10.47 -6.27 -0.02
CA LEU A 170 -9.56 -7.31 -0.46
C LEU A 170 -8.66 -7.78 0.69
N VAL A 171 -8.15 -6.87 1.50
CA VAL A 171 -7.39 -7.22 2.70
C VAL A 171 -8.24 -8.00 3.70
N ASP A 172 -9.50 -7.61 3.91
CA ASP A 172 -10.42 -8.31 4.81
C ASP A 172 -10.71 -9.75 4.34
N ALA A 173 -10.54 -10.06 3.07
CA ALA A 173 -10.72 -11.39 2.49
C ALA A 173 -9.46 -12.26 2.44
N LEU A 174 -8.27 -11.71 2.76
CA LEU A 174 -7.01 -12.46 2.75
C LEU A 174 -6.99 -13.56 3.81
N ASP A 175 -6.31 -14.64 3.52
CA ASP A 175 -5.78 -15.54 4.54
C ASP A 175 -4.56 -14.87 5.21
N LEU A 176 -4.59 -14.69 6.53
CA LEU A 176 -3.49 -14.06 7.27
C LEU A 176 -2.17 -14.84 7.20
N ALA A 177 -2.21 -16.13 6.84
CA ALA A 177 -1.01 -16.93 6.57
C ALA A 177 -0.40 -16.65 5.17
N ARG A 178 -1.11 -15.90 4.32
CA ARG A 178 -0.74 -15.64 2.92
C ARG A 178 -0.78 -14.15 2.56
N VAL A 179 -0.47 -13.29 3.51
CA VAL A 179 -0.40 -11.84 3.26
C VAL A 179 0.71 -11.53 2.26
N PRO A 180 0.50 -10.64 1.27
CA PRO A 180 1.57 -10.19 0.40
C PRO A 180 2.77 -9.65 1.19
N ARG A 181 3.99 -10.08 0.79
CA ARG A 181 5.23 -9.71 1.49
C ARG A 181 5.40 -8.21 1.73
N PRO A 182 5.07 -7.29 0.78
CA PRO A 182 5.24 -5.86 1.03
C PRO A 182 4.38 -5.35 2.19
N LEU A 183 3.13 -5.78 2.29
CA LEU A 183 2.24 -5.38 3.37
C LEU A 183 2.66 -5.99 4.71
N ASP A 184 3.04 -7.28 4.67
CA ASP A 184 3.51 -8.00 5.84
C ASP A 184 4.78 -7.37 6.43
N GLY A 185 5.75 -7.10 5.57
CA GLY A 185 7.03 -6.52 5.93
C GLY A 185 6.92 -5.12 6.54
N VAL A 186 6.09 -4.26 5.93
CA VAL A 186 5.84 -2.90 6.47
C VAL A 186 5.32 -2.96 7.90
N LEU A 187 4.29 -3.79 8.17
CA LEU A 187 3.72 -3.88 9.53
C LEU A 187 4.63 -4.61 10.52
N ALA A 188 5.48 -5.51 10.05
CA ALA A 188 6.45 -6.18 10.91
C ALA A 188 7.64 -5.29 11.30
N HIS A 189 7.87 -4.22 10.53
CA HIS A 189 8.99 -3.30 10.75
C HIS A 189 8.70 -2.23 11.82
N VAL A 190 7.43 -1.90 12.07
CA VAL A 190 7.03 -0.78 12.96
C VAL A 190 6.42 -1.23 14.33
#